data_22bf5fb9740842a3f2e563f7f03f4a3f
#
_entry.id   22bf5fb9740842a3f2e563f7f03f4a3f
#
_cell.length_a   1.000
_cell.length_b   1.000
_cell.length_c   1.000
_cell.angle_alpha   90.00
_cell.angle_beta   90.00
_cell.angle_gamma   90.00
#
_symmetry.space_group_name_H-M   'P 1'
#
loop_
_entity.id
_entity.type
_entity.pdbx_description
1 polymer ?
#
loop_
_entity_poly.entity_id
_entity_poly.type
_entity_poly.pdbx_seq_one_letter_code
_entity_poly.pdbx_strand_id
1 'polypeptide(L)' 'MKPNDLYETVELFSVDDFKTYLNYGWTLLDVKAGDDAYPVIYVVGKVKEEEQP' A
#
# COMPACT_ATOMS: atom_id res chain seq x y z
N MET A 1 15.31 -8.25 15.34
CA MET A 1 14.95 -8.02 14.31
C MET A 1 13.61 -8.19 14.07
N LYS A 2 12.92 -7.40 13.52
CA LYS A 2 11.63 -7.46 13.28
C LYS A 2 11.34 -7.39 11.90
N PRO A 3 11.21 -8.40 11.26
CA PRO A 3 11.01 -8.42 9.83
C PRO A 3 9.79 -7.66 9.41
N ASN A 4 8.80 -7.59 10.23
CA ASN A 4 7.65 -6.89 9.76
C ASN A 4 7.88 -5.46 9.65
N ASP A 5 8.92 -4.93 10.19
CA ASP A 5 9.16 -3.52 10.06
C ASP A 5 9.74 -3.15 8.75
N LEU A 6 10.01 -4.08 7.88
CA LEU A 6 10.58 -3.74 6.59
C LEU A 6 9.61 -3.13 5.63
N TYR A 7 8.31 -3.25 5.86
CA TYR A 7 7.34 -2.72 4.92
C TYR A 7 6.37 -1.80 5.61
N GLU A 8 5.93 -0.79 4.90
CA GLU A 8 4.82 0.01 5.32
C GLU A 8 3.67 -0.35 4.44
N THR A 9 2.49 -0.48 4.96
CA THR A 9 1.33 -0.82 4.15
C THR A 9 0.24 0.20 4.36
N VAL A 10 -0.53 0.45 3.32
CA VAL A 10 -1.62 1.41 3.34
C VAL A 10 -2.79 0.83 2.57
N GLU A 11 -4.00 1.05 3.04
CA GLU A 11 -5.19 0.65 2.33
C GLU A 11 -5.76 1.86 1.62
N LEU A 12 -6.04 1.73 0.34
CA LEU A 12 -6.55 2.83 -0.47
C LEU A 12 -7.90 2.45 -1.01
N PHE A 13 -8.80 3.40 -1.01
CA PHE A 13 -10.17 3.12 -1.39
C PHE A 13 -10.52 3.73 -2.75
N SER A 14 -9.59 4.37 -3.39
CA SER A 14 -9.84 5.03 -4.65
C SER A 14 -8.80 4.63 -5.66
N VAL A 15 -9.19 4.46 -6.91
CA VAL A 15 -8.23 4.08 -7.93
C VAL A 15 -7.28 5.25 -8.20
N ASP A 16 -7.74 6.47 -8.03
CA ASP A 16 -6.86 7.61 -8.25
C ASP A 16 -5.76 7.63 -7.22
N ASP A 17 -6.07 7.34 -5.97
CA ASP A 17 -5.06 7.27 -4.94
C ASP A 17 -4.12 6.11 -5.21
N PHE A 18 -4.65 5.00 -5.66
CA PHE A 18 -3.85 3.84 -5.98
C PHE A 18 -2.82 4.20 -7.05
N LYS A 19 -3.24 4.90 -8.11
CA LYS A 19 -2.31 5.27 -9.16
C LYS A 19 -1.25 6.23 -8.63
N THR A 20 -1.64 7.14 -7.76
CA THR A 20 -0.70 8.08 -7.19
C THR A 20 0.36 7.36 -6.37
N TYR A 21 -0.06 6.38 -5.58
CA TYR A 21 0.90 5.65 -4.77
C TYR A 21 1.84 4.83 -5.65
N LEU A 22 1.33 4.25 -6.73
CA LEU A 22 2.19 3.51 -7.62
C LEU A 22 3.28 4.42 -8.22
N ASN A 23 2.91 5.66 -8.51
CA ASN A 23 3.89 6.58 -9.04
C ASN A 23 4.96 6.93 -8.04
N TYR A 24 4.71 6.78 -6.76
CA TYR A 24 5.67 7.06 -5.76
C TYR A 24 6.48 5.84 -5.34
N GLY A 25 6.33 4.75 -6.04
CA GLY A 25 7.14 3.57 -5.77
C GLY A 25 6.49 2.53 -4.89
N TRP A 26 5.21 2.69 -4.59
CA TRP A 26 4.51 1.68 -3.81
C TRP A 26 4.11 0.53 -4.72
N THR A 27 3.95 -0.63 -4.16
CA THR A 27 3.63 -1.84 -4.92
C THR A 27 2.32 -2.40 -4.43
N LEU A 28 1.50 -2.87 -5.35
CA LEU A 28 0.24 -3.49 -4.97
C LEU A 28 0.51 -4.83 -4.32
N LEU A 29 0.01 -5.02 -3.13
CA LEU A 29 0.18 -6.26 -2.41
C LEU A 29 -1.08 -7.12 -2.43
N ASP A 30 -2.24 -6.49 -2.40
CA ASP A 30 -3.47 -7.25 -2.31
C ASP A 30 -4.64 -6.38 -2.75
N VAL A 31 -5.74 -7.01 -3.11
CA VAL A 31 -6.96 -6.31 -3.46
C VAL A 31 -8.06 -7.00 -2.69
N LYS A 32 -8.82 -6.23 -1.94
CA LYS A 32 -9.87 -6.79 -1.13
C LYS A 32 -11.20 -6.27 -1.57
N ALA A 33 -12.23 -7.01 -1.29
CA ALA A 33 -13.57 -6.54 -1.55
C ALA A 33 -13.97 -5.62 -0.42
N GLY A 34 -14.58 -4.53 -0.74
CA GLY A 34 -15.03 -3.57 0.25
C GLY A 34 -16.53 -3.61 0.39
N ASP A 35 -17.14 -2.46 0.59
CA ASP A 35 -18.58 -2.40 0.74
C ASP A 35 -19.15 -1.53 -0.35
N ASP A 36 -20.38 -1.08 -0.20
CA ASP A 36 -21.02 -0.32 -1.26
C ASP A 36 -20.35 1.00 -1.52
N ALA A 37 -19.87 1.65 -0.50
CA ALA A 37 -19.24 2.94 -0.68
C ALA A 37 -17.88 2.79 -1.30
N TYR A 38 -17.15 1.77 -0.90
CA TYR A 38 -15.82 1.54 -1.43
C TYR A 38 -15.72 0.08 -1.83
N PRO A 39 -16.18 -0.25 -3.02
CA PRO A 39 -16.29 -1.66 -3.42
C PRO A 39 -14.96 -2.37 -3.55
N VAL A 40 -13.88 -1.64 -3.74
CA VAL A 40 -12.59 -2.27 -3.89
C VAL A 40 -11.60 -1.54 -3.00
N ILE A 41 -10.79 -2.29 -2.28
CA ILE A 41 -9.76 -1.73 -1.42
C ILE A 41 -8.43 -2.25 -1.91
N TYR A 42 -7.52 -1.33 -2.22
CA TYR A 42 -6.20 -1.69 -2.72
C TYR A 42 -5.21 -1.61 -1.56
N VAL A 43 -4.48 -2.67 -1.32
CA VAL A 43 -3.46 -2.67 -0.27
C VAL A 43 -2.12 -2.54 -0.94
N VAL A 44 -1.43 -1.47 -0.66
CA VAL A 44 -0.12 -1.22 -1.27
C VAL A 44 0.94 -1.20 -0.19
N GLY A 45 2.14 -1.51 -0.55
CA GLY A 45 3.25 -1.54 0.39
C GLY A 45 4.50 -0.99 -0.21
N LYS A 46 5.40 -0.57 0.64
CA LYS A 46 6.65 -0.04 0.21
C LYS A 46 7.69 -0.44 1.22
N VAL A 47 8.87 -0.81 0.76
CA VAL A 47 9.94 -1.17 1.65
C VAL A 47 10.44 0.08 2.36
N LYS A 48 10.55 0.04 3.64
CA LYS A 48 10.99 1.18 4.36
C LYS A 48 12.46 1.37 4.12
N GLU A 49 12.83 2.58 3.84
CA GLU A 49 14.14 2.82 3.56
C GLU A 49 14.84 3.03 4.81
N GLU A 50 15.68 2.23 5.19
CA GLU A 50 16.33 2.38 6.31
C GLU A 50 17.47 3.16 6.18
N GLU A 51 17.65 4.15 6.65
CA GLU A 51 18.69 4.89 6.52
C GLU A 51 19.74 4.39 7.23
N GLN A 52 20.28 3.56 7.06
CA GLN A 52 21.23 2.97 7.67
C GLN A 52 22.42 3.53 7.61
N PRO A 53 23.00 3.91 8.37
CA PRO A 53 24.34 4.38 8.29
C PRO A 53 25.27 3.32 8.09
#